data_332e1dc0fbfd7ad7d4b7c79ef92e2669
#
_entry.id   332e1dc0fbfd7ad7d4b7c79ef92e2669
#
_cell.length_a   1.000
_cell.length_b   1.000
_cell.length_c   1.000
_cell.angle_alpha   90.00
_cell.angle_beta   90.00
_cell.angle_gamma   90.00
#
_symmetry.space_group_name_H-M   'P 1'
#
loop_
_entity.id
_entity.type
_entity.pdbx_description
1 polymer ?
#
loop_
_entity_poly.entity_id
_entity_poly.type
_entity_poly.pdbx_seq_one_letter_code
_entity_poly.pdbx_strand_id
1 'polypeptide(L)'
;ENLWIVVPHLKVGMSPAEIQRHQKEFISRLLFKMSISSYVAWYYTPMALQISDHLNPELIVYDCMDELTAFKFAPQELKDLEKRLLSKADVVFTGGYSLYDAKKHQHKNIHPFPSSIDYDHFFQARTIVDEPEDQARIPHRRFGFYGVIDERMDLALLDSVASLRSDWNIILIGPVVKIDEKDLPRRKNIHYLGMK
;
A
#
# COMPACT_ATOMS: atom_id res chain seq x y z
N GLU A 1 5.15 -17.67 -20.09
CA GLU A 1 5.10 -16.70 -18.98
C GLU A 1 6.47 -16.60 -18.34
N ASN A 2 6.99 -15.37 -18.23
CA ASN A 2 8.35 -15.12 -17.71
C ASN A 2 8.31 -14.51 -16.28
N LEU A 3 7.28 -14.82 -15.51
CA LEU A 3 7.13 -14.37 -14.12
C LEU A 3 7.40 -15.53 -13.15
N TRP A 4 8.31 -15.30 -12.21
CA TRP A 4 8.63 -16.23 -11.14
C TRP A 4 8.30 -15.63 -9.80
N ILE A 5 7.45 -16.29 -9.01
CA ILE A 5 7.20 -15.94 -7.62
C ILE A 5 8.07 -16.84 -6.75
N VAL A 6 8.93 -16.21 -5.96
CA VAL A 6 9.90 -16.94 -5.14
C VAL A 6 9.64 -16.63 -3.66
N VAL A 7 9.30 -17.66 -2.89
CA VAL A 7 9.00 -17.55 -1.46
C VAL A 7 10.01 -18.37 -0.66
N PRO A 8 10.88 -17.73 0.16
CA PRO A 8 11.81 -18.46 0.99
C PRO A 8 11.09 -19.11 2.16
N HIS A 9 11.31 -20.40 2.40
CA HIS A 9 10.84 -21.12 3.57
C HIS A 9 11.91 -21.09 4.66
N LEU A 10 11.57 -20.55 5.81
CA LEU A 10 12.47 -20.40 6.95
C LEU A 10 12.09 -21.38 8.06
N LYS A 11 13.09 -21.82 8.83
CA LYS A 11 12.84 -22.68 10.00
C LYS A 11 12.24 -21.87 11.15
N VAL A 12 11.32 -22.48 11.88
CA VAL A 12 10.76 -21.88 13.09
C VAL A 12 11.85 -21.73 14.15
N GLY A 13 11.86 -20.60 14.87
CA GLY A 13 12.83 -20.33 15.95
C GLY A 13 14.15 -19.71 15.53
N MET A 14 14.32 -19.35 14.24
CA MET A 14 15.49 -18.59 13.80
C MET A 14 15.47 -17.16 14.34
N SER A 15 16.63 -16.64 14.72
CA SER A 15 16.80 -15.24 15.08
C SER A 15 16.70 -14.31 13.83
N PRO A 16 16.36 -13.02 14.01
CA PRO A 16 16.31 -12.08 12.89
C PRO A 16 17.61 -12.03 12.06
N ALA A 17 18.77 -12.12 12.71
CA ALA A 17 20.07 -12.12 12.03
C ALA A 17 20.28 -13.38 11.16
N GLU A 18 19.85 -14.54 11.66
CA GLU A 18 19.89 -15.79 10.89
C GLU A 18 18.93 -15.74 9.71
N ILE A 19 17.72 -15.22 9.91
CA ILE A 19 16.75 -15.02 8.83
C ILE A 19 17.34 -14.16 7.72
N GLN A 20 17.89 -12.99 8.08
CA GLN A 20 18.51 -12.07 7.11
C GLN A 20 19.65 -12.72 6.33
N ARG A 21 20.53 -13.43 7.02
CA ARG A 21 21.64 -14.15 6.39
C ARG A 21 21.14 -15.21 5.41
N HIS A 22 20.17 -16.04 5.82
CA HIS A 22 19.60 -17.07 4.94
C HIS A 22 18.91 -16.49 3.71
N GLN A 23 18.20 -15.37 3.88
CA GLN A 23 17.55 -14.69 2.75
C GLN A 23 18.58 -14.12 1.76
N LYS A 24 19.69 -13.52 2.25
CA LYS A 24 20.81 -13.07 1.41
C LYS A 24 21.42 -14.22 0.60
N GLU A 25 21.76 -15.29 1.29
CA GLU A 25 22.32 -16.48 0.64
C GLU A 25 21.34 -17.09 -0.37
N PHE A 26 20.06 -17.12 -0.04
CA PHE A 26 19.02 -17.66 -0.92
C PHE A 26 18.92 -16.88 -2.22
N ILE A 27 18.86 -15.54 -2.16
CA ILE A 27 18.79 -14.68 -3.36
C ILE A 27 20.05 -14.87 -4.22
N SER A 28 21.23 -14.88 -3.60
CA SER A 28 22.50 -15.10 -4.35
C SER A 28 22.52 -16.45 -5.06
N ARG A 29 22.11 -17.51 -4.39
CA ARG A 29 22.00 -18.85 -4.99
C ARG A 29 20.96 -18.92 -6.10
N LEU A 30 19.84 -18.21 -5.94
CA LEU A 30 18.80 -18.16 -6.96
C LEU A 30 19.33 -17.52 -8.25
N LEU A 31 19.94 -16.32 -8.15
CA LEU A 31 20.53 -15.64 -9.30
C LEU A 31 21.58 -16.51 -9.99
N PHE A 32 22.46 -17.14 -9.21
CA PHE A 32 23.48 -18.06 -9.75
C PHE A 32 22.86 -19.26 -10.47
N LYS A 33 21.87 -19.94 -9.83
CA LYS A 33 21.20 -21.12 -10.40
C LYS A 33 20.45 -20.82 -11.70
N MET A 34 19.88 -19.61 -11.78
CA MET A 34 19.16 -19.15 -12.98
C MET A 34 20.07 -18.50 -14.01
N SER A 35 21.40 -18.45 -13.78
CA SER A 35 22.38 -17.78 -14.64
C SER A 35 22.05 -16.31 -14.91
N ILE A 36 21.48 -15.61 -13.90
CA ILE A 36 21.13 -14.19 -13.99
C ILE A 36 22.35 -13.38 -13.55
N SER A 37 23.03 -12.73 -14.50
CA SER A 37 24.19 -11.88 -14.25
C SER A 37 23.95 -10.40 -14.53
N SER A 38 22.94 -10.10 -15.33
CA SER A 38 22.51 -8.73 -15.70
C SER A 38 21.04 -8.59 -15.37
N TYR A 39 20.69 -7.64 -14.50
CA TYR A 39 19.33 -7.45 -14.02
C TYR A 39 19.11 -6.05 -13.44
N VAL A 40 17.86 -5.65 -13.39
CA VAL A 40 17.38 -4.45 -12.66
C VAL A 40 16.83 -4.89 -11.34
N ALA A 41 17.21 -4.22 -10.25
CA ALA A 41 16.60 -4.39 -8.94
C ALA A 41 15.48 -3.35 -8.76
N TRP A 42 14.23 -3.83 -8.64
CA TRP A 42 13.06 -2.99 -8.46
C TRP A 42 12.51 -3.15 -7.03
N TYR A 43 12.57 -2.07 -6.26
CA TYR A 43 12.18 -2.06 -4.87
C TYR A 43 10.83 -1.40 -4.65
N TYR A 44 9.89 -2.11 -4.02
CA TYR A 44 8.63 -1.58 -3.51
C TYR A 44 8.69 -1.21 -2.03
N THR A 45 9.74 -1.68 -1.33
CA THR A 45 9.94 -1.39 0.09
C THR A 45 11.42 -1.27 0.42
N PRO A 46 11.81 -0.25 1.21
CA PRO A 46 13.19 -0.12 1.68
C PRO A 46 13.67 -1.30 2.53
N MET A 47 12.75 -2.03 3.18
CA MET A 47 13.08 -3.21 4.00
C MET A 47 13.80 -4.29 3.18
N ALA A 48 13.55 -4.38 1.89
CA ALA A 48 14.21 -5.34 1.01
C ALA A 48 15.73 -5.13 0.91
N LEU A 49 16.24 -3.93 1.19
CA LEU A 49 17.70 -3.69 1.26
C LEU A 49 18.40 -4.56 2.30
N GLN A 50 17.73 -4.92 3.38
CA GLN A 50 18.32 -5.76 4.43
C GLN A 50 18.81 -7.11 3.88
N ILE A 51 18.17 -7.60 2.84
CA ILE A 51 18.46 -8.91 2.24
C ILE A 51 19.11 -8.82 0.86
N SER A 52 19.16 -7.66 0.24
CA SER A 52 19.62 -7.48 -1.14
C SER A 52 20.75 -6.44 -1.33
N ASP A 53 21.17 -5.73 -0.28
CA ASP A 53 22.17 -4.67 -0.36
C ASP A 53 23.57 -5.12 -0.79
N HIS A 54 23.84 -6.43 -0.76
CA HIS A 54 25.07 -7.08 -1.21
C HIS A 54 25.05 -7.44 -2.72
N LEU A 55 23.91 -7.28 -3.37
CA LEU A 55 23.76 -7.54 -4.79
C LEU A 55 24.26 -6.37 -5.61
N ASN A 56 24.66 -6.67 -6.86
CA ASN A 56 25.20 -5.66 -7.80
C ASN A 56 24.34 -5.65 -9.09
N PRO A 57 23.12 -5.09 -9.05
CA PRO A 57 22.29 -4.91 -10.24
C PRO A 57 22.87 -3.85 -11.17
N GLU A 58 22.49 -3.84 -12.44
CA GLU A 58 22.85 -2.78 -13.39
C GLU A 58 22.12 -1.46 -13.09
N LEU A 59 20.88 -1.55 -12.62
CA LEU A 59 20.05 -0.42 -12.24
C LEU A 59 19.25 -0.75 -10.98
N ILE A 60 19.04 0.26 -10.17
CA ILE A 60 18.18 0.22 -8.99
C ILE A 60 17.00 1.18 -9.20
N VAL A 61 15.80 0.63 -9.18
CA VAL A 61 14.55 1.37 -9.22
C VAL A 61 13.91 1.34 -7.85
N TYR A 62 13.55 2.50 -7.31
CA TYR A 62 12.69 2.59 -6.13
C TYR A 62 11.30 3.09 -6.51
N ASP A 63 10.32 2.21 -6.39
CA ASP A 63 8.91 2.49 -6.61
C ASP A 63 8.25 2.79 -5.24
N CYS A 64 8.27 4.06 -4.87
CA CYS A 64 7.73 4.56 -3.61
C CYS A 64 6.22 4.78 -3.75
N MET A 65 5.44 3.71 -3.57
CA MET A 65 4.00 3.75 -3.76
C MET A 65 3.26 4.46 -2.61
N ASP A 66 3.83 4.41 -1.38
CA ASP A 66 3.22 4.96 -0.18
C ASP A 66 4.28 5.60 0.74
N GLU A 67 3.85 6.47 1.66
CA GLU A 67 4.68 6.92 2.79
C GLU A 67 4.72 5.83 3.87
N LEU A 68 5.49 4.76 3.61
CA LEU A 68 5.55 3.59 4.48
C LEU A 68 5.95 3.90 5.91
N THR A 69 6.71 4.98 6.13
CA THR A 69 7.16 5.43 7.45
C THR A 69 6.05 6.05 8.28
N ALA A 70 4.93 6.43 7.67
CA ALA A 70 3.78 7.01 8.34
C ALA A 70 2.76 5.94 8.82
N PHE A 71 2.92 4.68 8.41
CA PHE A 71 2.03 3.63 8.88
C PHE A 71 2.21 3.33 10.36
N LYS A 72 1.10 3.10 11.05
CA LYS A 72 1.12 2.60 12.43
C LYS A 72 1.89 1.27 12.47
N PHE A 73 2.81 1.17 13.43
CA PHE A 73 3.72 0.03 13.57
C PHE A 73 4.82 -0.08 12.50
N ALA A 74 5.12 0.99 11.75
CA ALA A 74 6.28 0.99 10.87
C ALA A 74 7.56 0.71 11.67
N PRO A 75 8.46 -0.20 11.19
CA PRO A 75 9.73 -0.44 11.85
C PRO A 75 10.56 0.84 11.99
N GLN A 76 11.26 1.01 13.12
CA GLN A 76 12.06 2.22 13.35
C GLN A 76 13.17 2.40 12.32
N GLU A 77 13.79 1.30 11.89
CA GLU A 77 14.85 1.30 10.88
C GLU A 77 14.39 1.67 9.47
N LEU A 78 13.08 1.71 9.22
CA LEU A 78 12.53 1.95 7.87
C LEU A 78 12.98 3.28 7.28
N LYS A 79 13.05 4.34 8.10
CA LYS A 79 13.52 5.67 7.67
C LYS A 79 14.97 5.68 7.17
N ASP A 80 15.83 4.97 7.87
CA ASP A 80 17.23 4.89 7.51
C ASP A 80 17.46 4.01 6.29
N LEU A 81 16.69 2.94 6.18
CA LEU A 81 16.67 2.10 4.98
C LEU A 81 16.15 2.86 3.76
N GLU A 82 15.12 3.69 3.92
CA GLU A 82 14.62 4.52 2.83
C GLU A 82 15.65 5.55 2.36
N LYS A 83 16.33 6.25 3.28
CA LYS A 83 17.43 7.16 2.93
C LYS A 83 18.54 6.44 2.17
N ARG A 84 18.91 5.24 2.62
CA ARG A 84 19.90 4.40 1.93
C ARG A 84 19.43 3.97 0.55
N LEU A 85 18.17 3.57 0.42
CA LEU A 85 17.60 3.17 -0.87
C LEU A 85 17.56 4.35 -1.84
N LEU A 86 17.09 5.53 -1.39
CA LEU A 86 17.11 6.76 -2.16
C LEU A 86 18.53 7.15 -2.63
N SER A 87 19.54 6.95 -1.77
CA SER A 87 20.93 7.24 -2.16
C SER A 87 21.54 6.25 -3.17
N LYS A 88 20.97 5.05 -3.29
CA LYS A 88 21.44 3.99 -4.19
C LYS A 88 20.64 3.91 -5.48
N ALA A 89 19.40 4.37 -5.46
CA ALA A 89 18.51 4.30 -6.61
C ALA A 89 19.04 5.13 -7.79
N ASP A 90 18.89 4.64 -8.98
CA ASP A 90 19.14 5.36 -10.23
C ASP A 90 17.93 6.16 -10.67
N VAL A 91 16.73 5.65 -10.35
CA VAL A 91 15.45 6.31 -10.59
C VAL A 91 14.47 6.00 -9.45
N VAL A 92 13.65 6.98 -9.11
CA VAL A 92 12.59 6.87 -8.11
C VAL A 92 11.26 7.23 -8.74
N PHE A 93 10.27 6.37 -8.56
CA PHE A 93 8.88 6.67 -8.86
C PHE A 93 8.10 6.90 -7.57
N THR A 94 7.13 7.81 -7.60
CA THR A 94 6.23 8.06 -6.46
C THR A 94 4.79 7.82 -6.87
N GLY A 95 4.03 7.13 -6.03
CA GLY A 95 2.64 6.73 -6.28
C GLY A 95 1.63 7.89 -6.38
N GLY A 96 2.10 9.14 -6.26
CA GLY A 96 1.26 10.32 -6.38
C GLY A 96 2.03 11.63 -6.23
N TYR A 97 1.38 12.72 -6.58
CA TYR A 97 1.99 14.05 -6.55
C TYR A 97 2.32 14.54 -5.14
N SER A 98 1.50 14.25 -4.13
CA SER A 98 1.78 14.60 -2.74
C SER A 98 3.07 13.95 -2.24
N LEU A 99 3.27 12.67 -2.59
CA LEU A 99 4.46 11.92 -2.25
C LEU A 99 5.68 12.43 -3.02
N TYR A 100 5.50 12.77 -4.29
CA TYR A 100 6.52 13.45 -5.09
C TYR A 100 6.96 14.75 -4.45
N ASP A 101 6.03 15.64 -4.10
CA ASP A 101 6.34 16.92 -3.48
C ASP A 101 7.09 16.79 -2.15
N ALA A 102 6.75 15.78 -1.36
CA ALA A 102 7.43 15.47 -0.10
C ALA A 102 8.88 14.95 -0.30
N LYS A 103 9.15 14.27 -1.42
CA LYS A 103 10.43 13.55 -1.63
C LYS A 103 11.31 14.09 -2.76
N LYS A 104 10.81 14.99 -3.62
CA LYS A 104 11.55 15.51 -4.80
C LYS A 104 12.92 16.14 -4.49
N HIS A 105 13.14 16.59 -3.25
CA HIS A 105 14.42 17.16 -2.83
C HIS A 105 15.44 16.10 -2.35
N GLN A 106 15.01 14.83 -2.25
CA GLN A 106 15.83 13.75 -1.73
C GLN A 106 16.52 12.94 -2.84
N HIS A 107 16.07 13.09 -4.09
CA HIS A 107 16.66 12.39 -5.22
C HIS A 107 16.55 13.23 -6.51
N LYS A 108 17.64 13.24 -7.32
CA LYS A 108 17.71 14.06 -8.55
C LYS A 108 16.88 13.50 -9.72
N ASN A 109 16.64 12.20 -9.75
CA ASN A 109 15.93 11.48 -10.80
C ASN A 109 14.68 10.84 -10.20
N ILE A 110 13.71 11.66 -9.82
CA ILE A 110 12.45 11.26 -9.19
C ILE A 110 11.27 11.77 -10.02
N HIS A 111 10.26 10.91 -10.19
CA HIS A 111 9.11 11.20 -11.04
C HIS A 111 7.80 10.77 -10.37
N PRO A 112 6.73 11.59 -10.45
CA PRO A 112 5.40 11.17 -10.05
C PRO A 112 4.85 10.16 -11.06
N PHE A 113 4.41 9.02 -10.58
CA PHE A 113 3.80 7.96 -11.36
C PHE A 113 2.55 7.44 -10.64
N PRO A 114 1.48 8.25 -10.61
CA PRO A 114 0.27 7.91 -9.89
C PRO A 114 -0.40 6.67 -10.47
N SER A 115 -1.04 5.89 -9.59
CA SER A 115 -1.82 4.74 -10.00
C SER A 115 -2.92 5.14 -10.99
N SER A 116 -3.09 4.35 -12.03
CA SER A 116 -4.19 4.49 -12.98
C SER A 116 -5.36 3.59 -12.60
N ILE A 117 -6.46 3.77 -13.27
CA ILE A 117 -7.65 2.93 -13.15
C ILE A 117 -8.04 2.38 -14.53
N ASP A 118 -8.78 1.29 -14.54
CA ASP A 118 -9.51 0.87 -15.73
C ASP A 118 -10.69 1.84 -15.94
N TYR A 119 -10.45 2.83 -16.78
CA TYR A 119 -11.42 3.91 -17.03
C TYR A 119 -12.75 3.38 -17.53
N ASP A 120 -12.74 2.48 -18.50
CA ASP A 120 -13.96 1.96 -19.13
C ASP A 120 -14.80 1.17 -18.12
N HIS A 121 -14.13 0.39 -17.28
CA HIS A 121 -14.80 -0.32 -16.19
C HIS A 121 -15.47 0.64 -15.20
N PHE A 122 -14.75 1.62 -14.67
CA PHE A 122 -15.30 2.55 -13.68
C PHE A 122 -16.30 3.54 -14.27
N PHE A 123 -16.13 3.90 -15.56
CA PHE A 123 -17.06 4.81 -16.24
C PHE A 123 -18.49 4.26 -16.36
N GLN A 124 -18.65 2.92 -16.38
CA GLN A 124 -19.96 2.26 -16.39
C GLN A 124 -20.84 2.69 -15.21
N ALA A 125 -20.27 3.09 -14.09
CA ALA A 125 -21.03 3.58 -12.93
C ALA A 125 -21.91 4.81 -13.24
N ARG A 126 -21.65 5.52 -14.34
CA ARG A 126 -22.50 6.64 -14.79
C ARG A 126 -23.73 6.21 -15.59
N THR A 127 -23.74 5.00 -16.10
CA THR A 127 -24.79 4.46 -16.99
C THR A 127 -25.53 3.27 -16.39
N ILE A 128 -24.92 2.55 -15.45
CA ILE A 128 -25.54 1.44 -14.73
C ILE A 128 -26.64 2.00 -13.82
N VAL A 129 -27.85 1.52 -14.01
CA VAL A 129 -29.04 1.90 -13.24
C VAL A 129 -29.32 0.92 -12.10
N ASP A 130 -28.88 -0.33 -12.25
CA ASP A 130 -29.12 -1.39 -11.27
C ASP A 130 -28.24 -1.17 -10.04
N GLU A 131 -28.89 -1.05 -8.91
CA GLU A 131 -28.21 -0.86 -7.62
C GLU A 131 -27.88 -2.22 -6.98
N PRO A 132 -26.73 -2.36 -6.29
CA PRO A 132 -26.46 -3.54 -5.50
C PRO A 132 -27.53 -3.76 -4.43
N GLU A 133 -27.95 -5.01 -4.24
CA GLU A 133 -29.06 -5.37 -3.34
C GLU A 133 -28.87 -4.88 -1.91
N ASP A 134 -27.63 -4.87 -1.42
CA ASP A 134 -27.25 -4.43 -0.08
C ASP A 134 -27.29 -2.91 0.10
N GLN A 135 -27.37 -2.16 -1.00
CA GLN A 135 -27.48 -0.70 -1.00
C GLN A 135 -28.87 -0.21 -1.42
N ALA A 136 -29.63 -1.02 -2.18
CA ALA A 136 -30.89 -0.62 -2.78
C ALA A 136 -31.93 -0.09 -1.75
N ARG A 137 -31.85 -0.55 -0.49
CA ARG A 137 -32.76 -0.12 0.59
C ARG A 137 -32.27 1.13 1.36
N ILE A 138 -31.05 1.58 1.10
CA ILE A 138 -30.50 2.77 1.76
C ILE A 138 -30.98 4.01 1.00
N PRO A 139 -31.63 4.97 1.67
CA PRO A 139 -32.14 6.16 0.98
C PRO A 139 -31.05 7.03 0.34
N HIS A 140 -31.35 7.71 -0.72
CA HIS A 140 -30.51 8.79 -1.25
C HIS A 140 -30.62 10.04 -0.34
N ARG A 141 -29.57 10.84 -0.21
CA ARG A 141 -28.26 10.85 -0.87
C ARG A 141 -27.30 9.91 -0.19
N ARG A 142 -26.48 9.22 -0.96
CA ARG A 142 -25.48 8.27 -0.49
C ARG A 142 -24.08 8.78 -0.78
N PHE A 143 -23.19 8.63 0.20
CA PHE A 143 -21.76 8.88 0.08
C PHE A 143 -21.03 7.59 0.42
N GLY A 144 -20.27 7.06 -0.53
CA GLY A 144 -19.60 5.78 -0.39
C GLY A 144 -18.11 5.92 -0.12
N PHE A 145 -17.60 5.11 0.78
CA PHE A 145 -16.18 4.78 0.91
C PHE A 145 -16.02 3.27 0.72
N TYR A 146 -15.06 2.88 -0.08
CA TYR A 146 -14.64 1.48 -0.19
C TYR A 146 -13.13 1.36 0.03
N GLY A 147 -12.72 0.40 0.86
CA GLY A 147 -11.33 0.19 1.25
C GLY A 147 -11.21 -0.28 2.69
N VAL A 148 -9.99 -0.37 3.17
CA VAL A 148 -9.71 -0.74 4.57
C VAL A 148 -10.10 0.41 5.49
N ILE A 149 -10.96 0.12 6.46
CA ILE A 149 -11.36 1.05 7.52
C ILE A 149 -10.35 0.88 8.66
N ASP A 150 -9.40 1.81 8.76
CA ASP A 150 -8.30 1.73 9.72
C ASP A 150 -7.99 3.10 10.37
N GLU A 151 -6.84 3.17 11.06
CA GLU A 151 -6.38 4.36 11.78
C GLU A 151 -6.18 5.61 10.93
N ARG A 152 -6.23 5.50 9.61
CA ARG A 152 -6.12 6.64 8.67
C ARG A 152 -7.46 7.35 8.47
N MET A 153 -8.57 6.72 8.85
CA MET A 153 -9.90 7.33 8.73
C MET A 153 -10.16 8.27 9.90
N ASP A 154 -10.53 9.50 9.60
CA ASP A 154 -10.98 10.47 10.62
C ASP A 154 -12.40 10.13 11.08
N LEU A 155 -12.47 9.28 12.11
CA LEU A 155 -13.74 8.83 12.70
C LEU A 155 -14.53 9.97 13.34
N ALA A 156 -13.84 11.00 13.86
CA ALA A 156 -14.50 12.16 14.47
C ALA A 156 -15.17 13.03 13.41
N LEU A 157 -14.51 13.24 12.26
CA LEU A 157 -15.10 13.92 11.12
C LEU A 157 -16.30 13.14 10.59
N LEU A 158 -16.17 11.82 10.43
CA LEU A 158 -17.25 10.94 9.97
C LEU A 158 -18.48 11.05 10.88
N ASP A 159 -18.29 11.00 12.19
CA ASP A 159 -19.37 11.15 13.18
C ASP A 159 -20.01 12.53 13.10
N SER A 160 -19.19 13.58 12.99
CA SER A 160 -19.66 14.97 12.90
C SER A 160 -20.48 15.22 11.65
N VAL A 161 -20.02 14.76 10.48
CA VAL A 161 -20.74 14.88 9.21
C VAL A 161 -22.09 14.15 9.30
N ALA A 162 -22.09 12.90 9.78
CA ALA A 162 -23.30 12.12 9.92
C ALA A 162 -24.32 12.78 10.90
N SER A 163 -23.81 13.45 11.94
CA SER A 163 -24.65 14.20 12.89
C SER A 163 -25.29 15.43 12.27
N LEU A 164 -24.48 16.24 11.57
CA LEU A 164 -24.93 17.50 10.97
C LEU A 164 -25.85 17.29 9.77
N ARG A 165 -25.67 16.18 9.07
CA ARG A 165 -26.39 15.86 7.84
C ARG A 165 -27.09 14.52 7.98
N SER A 166 -28.11 14.50 8.83
CA SER A 166 -28.97 13.30 9.04
C SER A 166 -29.74 12.88 7.77
N ASP A 167 -29.84 13.76 6.78
CA ASP A 167 -30.41 13.51 5.45
C ASP A 167 -29.42 12.80 4.48
N TRP A 168 -28.16 12.65 4.87
CA TRP A 168 -27.14 11.93 4.10
C TRP A 168 -26.92 10.53 4.64
N ASN A 169 -26.78 9.55 3.78
CA ASN A 169 -26.39 8.20 4.14
C ASN A 169 -24.95 7.96 3.78
N ILE A 170 -24.15 7.51 4.72
CA ILE A 170 -22.72 7.21 4.54
C ILE A 170 -22.58 5.69 4.53
N ILE A 171 -22.04 5.16 3.42
CA ILE A 171 -21.86 3.72 3.19
C ILE A 171 -20.37 3.40 3.24
N LEU A 172 -19.98 2.51 4.15
CA LEU A 172 -18.61 2.08 4.34
C LEU A 172 -18.48 0.60 3.97
N ILE A 173 -17.65 0.31 2.95
CA ILE A 173 -17.44 -1.03 2.41
C ILE A 173 -15.98 -1.41 2.60
N GLY A 174 -15.74 -2.48 3.33
CA GLY A 174 -14.40 -3.03 3.56
C GLY A 174 -14.20 -3.57 4.96
N PRO A 175 -13.05 -4.20 5.22
CA PRO A 175 -12.71 -4.74 6.53
C PRO A 175 -12.28 -3.63 7.49
N VAL A 176 -12.59 -3.81 8.78
CA VAL A 176 -12.05 -2.99 9.87
C VAL A 176 -10.74 -3.60 10.34
N VAL A 177 -9.65 -2.84 10.33
CA VAL A 177 -8.30 -3.32 10.64
C VAL A 177 -7.56 -2.30 11.49
N LYS A 178 -6.79 -2.76 12.48
CA LYS A 178 -5.93 -1.94 13.36
C LYS A 178 -6.63 -0.94 14.27
N ILE A 179 -7.95 -0.86 14.25
CA ILE A 179 -8.77 -0.06 15.16
C ILE A 179 -9.80 -0.96 15.84
N ASP A 180 -10.30 -0.56 17.00
CA ASP A 180 -11.37 -1.30 17.69
C ASP A 180 -12.72 -0.95 17.03
N GLU A 181 -13.54 -1.96 16.76
CA GLU A 181 -14.90 -1.75 16.23
C GLU A 181 -15.78 -0.90 17.15
N LYS A 182 -15.45 -0.84 18.45
CA LYS A 182 -16.15 0.02 19.43
C LYS A 182 -15.93 1.51 19.17
N ASP A 183 -14.82 1.86 18.54
CA ASP A 183 -14.49 3.27 18.24
C ASP A 183 -15.24 3.78 17.00
N LEU A 184 -15.87 2.88 16.26
CA LEU A 184 -16.63 3.24 15.06
C LEU A 184 -17.90 3.99 15.41
N PRO A 185 -18.19 5.15 14.79
CA PRO A 185 -19.43 5.88 15.01
C PRO A 185 -20.65 5.07 14.57
N ARG A 186 -21.64 4.96 15.46
CA ARG A 186 -22.86 4.14 15.26
C ARG A 186 -24.09 5.02 15.14
N ARG A 187 -24.20 5.75 14.01
CA ARG A 187 -25.39 6.56 13.71
C ARG A 187 -26.30 5.85 12.73
N LYS A 188 -27.61 6.21 12.76
CA LYS A 188 -28.63 5.57 11.90
C LYS A 188 -28.35 5.71 10.40
N ASN A 189 -27.61 6.74 10.03
CA ASN A 189 -27.25 7.06 8.65
C ASN A 189 -25.79 6.70 8.29
N ILE A 190 -25.12 5.87 9.11
CA ILE A 190 -23.84 5.25 8.78
C ILE A 190 -24.06 3.75 8.63
N HIS A 191 -23.74 3.23 7.45
CA HIS A 191 -23.97 1.84 7.05
C HIS A 191 -22.63 1.13 6.81
N TYR A 192 -22.31 0.13 7.62
CA TYR A 192 -21.13 -0.71 7.47
C TYR A 192 -21.55 -2.00 6.74
N LEU A 193 -21.12 -2.16 5.49
CA LEU A 193 -21.54 -3.30 4.66
C LEU A 193 -20.51 -4.45 4.65
N GLY A 194 -19.39 -4.29 5.37
CA GLY A 194 -18.36 -5.30 5.45
C GLY A 194 -17.55 -5.47 4.16
N MET A 195 -16.77 -6.52 4.08
CA MET A 195 -15.95 -6.85 2.91
C MET A 195 -16.82 -7.43 1.80
N LYS A 196 -16.53 -7.07 0.54
CA LYS A 196 -17.17 -7.52 -0.68
C LYS A 196 -16.12 -8.13 -1.62
#